data_d817aaf96a733148580ae231b97b7f48
#
_entry.id   d817aaf96a733148580ae231b97b7f48
#
_cell.length_a   1.000
_cell.length_b   1.000
_cell.length_c   1.000
_cell.angle_alpha   90.00
_cell.angle_beta   90.00
_cell.angle_gamma   90.00
#
_symmetry.space_group_name_H-M   'P 1'
#
loop_
_entity.id
_entity.type
_entity.pdbx_description
1 polymer ?
#
loop_
_entity_poly.entity_id
_entity_poly.type
_entity_poly.pdbx_seq_one_letter_code
_entity_poly.pdbx_strand_id
1 'polypeptide(L)'
;MAKTENFFSMKLEKSNFTEIPTISPYNPTGKLYQLSKECGKGYYWIYEEKDLYAIKIHDFLYYKDYFLDVHPMEWPESLNITYFESVAGEELVPYRRLQADFVKIFFGGEQSYRAIIHKNIPIRSIGIEIFPEYYIK
;
A
#
# COMPACT_ATOMS: atom_id res chain seq x y z
N MET A 1 6.45 11.98 -17.43
CA MET A 1 5.41 12.56 -16.63
C MET A 1 5.42 11.96 -15.23
N ALA A 2 5.80 12.71 -14.30
CA ALA A 2 6.01 12.23 -12.96
C ALA A 2 4.77 12.45 -12.12
N LYS A 3 3.88 11.49 -12.11
CA LYS A 3 2.65 11.58 -11.33
C LYS A 3 2.64 10.67 -10.11
N THR A 4 3.72 9.88 -9.94
CA THR A 4 3.74 8.90 -8.86
C THR A 4 3.66 9.56 -7.49
N GLU A 5 4.35 10.71 -7.33
CA GLU A 5 4.33 11.41 -6.06
C GLU A 5 2.91 11.85 -5.68
N ASN A 6 2.19 12.44 -6.65
CA ASN A 6 0.81 12.84 -6.41
C ASN A 6 -0.10 11.63 -6.22
N PHE A 7 0.17 10.56 -6.97
CA PHE A 7 -0.64 9.35 -6.87
C PHE A 7 -0.62 8.78 -5.45
N PHE A 8 0.56 8.62 -4.87
CA PHE A 8 0.65 8.03 -3.53
C PHE A 8 0.01 8.92 -2.48
N SER A 9 0.25 10.21 -2.54
CA SER A 9 -0.33 11.16 -1.60
C SER A 9 -1.85 11.11 -1.67
N MET A 10 -2.41 11.20 -2.87
CA MET A 10 -3.85 11.18 -3.05
C MET A 10 -4.48 9.86 -2.62
N LYS A 11 -3.83 8.74 -2.96
CA LYS A 11 -4.32 7.42 -2.58
C LYS A 11 -4.37 7.26 -1.07
N LEU A 12 -3.33 7.70 -0.37
CA LEU A 12 -3.28 7.57 1.07
C LEU A 12 -4.31 8.47 1.76
N GLU A 13 -4.51 9.67 1.24
CA GLU A 13 -5.54 10.55 1.79
C GLU A 13 -6.94 9.97 1.64
N LYS A 14 -7.23 9.34 0.49
CA LYS A 14 -8.51 8.68 0.28
C LYS A 14 -8.71 7.50 1.23
N SER A 15 -7.63 6.91 1.69
CA SER A 15 -7.68 5.78 2.62
C SER A 15 -7.55 6.22 4.08
N ASN A 16 -7.73 7.52 4.36
CA ASN A 16 -7.70 8.08 5.70
C ASN A 16 -6.33 8.09 6.36
N PHE A 17 -5.27 8.19 5.57
CA PHE A 17 -3.90 8.37 6.05
C PHE A 17 -3.50 9.83 5.89
N THR A 18 -2.81 10.35 6.90
CA THR A 18 -2.32 11.71 6.90
C THR A 18 -0.81 11.71 7.12
N GLU A 19 -0.09 12.47 6.32
CA GLU A 19 1.35 12.58 6.47
C GLU A 19 1.71 13.23 7.80
N ILE A 20 2.69 12.64 8.50
CA ILE A 20 3.18 13.20 9.76
C ILE A 20 4.55 13.81 9.47
N PRO A 21 4.73 15.12 9.77
CA PRO A 21 6.02 15.79 9.54
C PRO A 21 7.00 15.49 10.66
N THR A 22 7.22 14.21 10.97
CA THR A 22 8.17 13.80 12.01
C THR A 22 9.13 12.79 11.43
N ILE A 23 10.23 12.56 12.15
CA ILE A 23 11.22 11.58 11.71
C ILE A 23 10.57 10.18 11.78
N SER A 24 10.64 9.47 10.66
CA SER A 24 10.10 8.12 10.58
C SER A 24 10.90 7.18 11.47
N PRO A 25 10.24 6.28 12.21
CA PRO A 25 10.96 5.25 12.96
C PRO A 25 11.63 4.21 12.06
N TYR A 26 11.26 4.16 10.78
CA TYR A 26 11.81 3.17 9.86
C TYR A 26 12.99 3.73 9.07
N ASN A 27 12.85 4.93 8.55
CA ASN A 27 13.87 5.54 7.73
C ASN A 27 13.58 7.04 7.59
N PRO A 28 14.54 7.91 7.96
CA PRO A 28 14.29 9.35 7.93
C PRO A 28 14.13 9.93 6.52
N THR A 29 14.52 9.20 5.48
CA THR A 29 14.41 9.71 4.11
C THR A 29 13.04 9.47 3.49
N GLY A 30 12.21 8.63 4.09
CA GLY A 30 10.88 8.38 3.59
C GLY A 30 9.85 9.30 4.18
N LYS A 31 8.60 9.09 3.78
CA LYS A 31 7.45 9.81 4.34
C LYS A 31 6.64 8.87 5.20
N LEU A 32 6.24 9.36 6.36
CA LEU A 32 5.44 8.58 7.31
C LEU A 32 4.01 9.12 7.30
N TYR A 33 3.05 8.21 7.17
CA TYR A 33 1.63 8.54 7.22
C TYR A 33 1.01 7.81 8.41
N GLN A 34 0.08 8.47 9.06
CA GLN A 34 -0.64 7.89 10.20
C GLN A 34 -2.10 7.66 9.82
N LEU A 35 -2.62 6.48 10.17
CA LEU A 35 -4.03 6.18 9.97
C LEU A 35 -4.86 7.04 10.93
N SER A 36 -5.99 7.56 10.44
CA SER A 36 -6.91 8.32 11.27
C SER A 36 -7.30 7.53 12.51
N LYS A 37 -7.29 8.20 13.66
CA LYS A 37 -7.59 7.55 14.95
C LYS A 37 -9.01 7.00 14.99
N GLU A 38 -9.90 7.53 14.18
CA GLU A 38 -11.27 7.03 14.09
C GLU A 38 -11.35 5.73 13.33
N CYS A 39 -10.44 5.50 12.40
CA CYS A 39 -10.47 4.34 11.52
C CYS A 39 -9.64 3.17 12.04
N GLY A 40 -8.59 3.46 12.81
CA GLY A 40 -7.69 2.45 13.30
C GLY A 40 -6.49 3.05 13.99
N LYS A 41 -5.37 2.36 13.90
CA LYS A 41 -4.11 2.86 14.45
C LYS A 41 -2.94 2.34 13.64
N GLY A 42 -1.83 3.07 13.68
CA GLY A 42 -0.60 2.64 13.05
C GLY A 42 -0.19 3.51 11.89
N TYR A 43 0.75 3.01 11.12
CA TYR A 43 1.49 3.84 10.20
C TYR A 43 1.70 3.16 8.86
N TYR A 44 1.92 4.00 7.85
CA TYR A 44 2.29 3.61 6.50
C TYR A 44 3.51 4.46 6.14
N TRP A 45 4.63 3.80 5.89
CA TRP A 45 5.85 4.50 5.50
C TRP A 45 6.13 4.20 4.03
N ILE A 46 6.55 5.22 3.28
CA ILE A 46 6.90 5.06 1.88
C ILE A 46 8.15 5.86 1.54
N TYR A 47 9.06 5.22 0.82
CA TYR A 47 10.19 5.88 0.19
C TYR A 47 10.05 5.71 -1.31
N GLU A 48 10.14 6.82 -2.03
CA GLU A 48 9.99 6.81 -3.47
C GLU A 48 11.25 7.33 -4.15
N GLU A 49 11.81 6.51 -5.06
CA GLU A 49 12.80 6.98 -6.00
C GLU A 49 12.02 7.34 -7.25
N LYS A 50 11.87 8.61 -7.47
CA LYS A 50 10.90 9.16 -8.41
C LYS A 50 10.94 8.46 -9.76
N ASP A 51 9.77 8.00 -10.21
CA ASP A 51 9.53 7.33 -11.48
C ASP A 51 10.23 5.99 -11.64
N LEU A 52 10.96 5.52 -10.65
CA LEU A 52 11.66 4.25 -10.74
C LEU A 52 11.03 3.18 -9.86
N TYR A 53 10.97 3.43 -8.56
CA TYR A 53 10.39 2.45 -7.63
C TYR A 53 9.95 3.12 -6.34
N ALA A 54 9.19 2.39 -5.56
CA ALA A 54 8.82 2.79 -4.21
C ALA A 54 8.94 1.61 -3.27
N ILE A 55 9.41 1.88 -2.05
CA ILE A 55 9.46 0.89 -0.99
C ILE A 55 8.41 1.29 0.04
N LYS A 56 7.57 0.33 0.44
CA LYS A 56 6.44 0.60 1.31
C LYS A 56 6.46 -0.32 2.51
N ILE A 57 6.21 0.24 3.70
CA ILE A 57 6.09 -0.54 4.92
C ILE A 57 4.73 -0.23 5.53
N HIS A 58 3.95 -1.28 5.73
CA HIS A 58 2.65 -1.18 6.38
C HIS A 58 2.76 -1.69 7.81
N ASP A 59 2.24 -0.92 8.76
CA ASP A 59 2.24 -1.31 10.16
C ASP A 59 1.03 -0.65 10.83
N PHE A 60 -0.15 -1.19 10.49
CA PHE A 60 -1.39 -0.59 11.00
C PHE A 60 -2.50 -1.64 11.07
N LEU A 61 -3.62 -1.26 11.71
CA LEU A 61 -4.83 -2.08 11.70
C LEU A 61 -6.05 -1.17 11.64
N TYR A 62 -7.12 -1.71 11.07
CA TYR A 62 -8.42 -1.04 11.04
C TYR A 62 -9.29 -1.53 12.18
N TYR A 63 -10.13 -0.65 12.71
CA TYR A 63 -11.11 -1.01 13.74
C TYR A 63 -12.37 -1.65 13.15
N LYS A 64 -12.59 -1.49 11.85
CA LYS A 64 -13.69 -2.11 11.12
C LYS A 64 -13.15 -2.74 9.86
N ASP A 65 -13.86 -3.76 9.35
CA ASP A 65 -13.47 -4.34 8.06
C ASP A 65 -13.38 -3.23 7.02
N TYR A 66 -12.32 -3.25 6.23
CA TYR A 66 -12.07 -2.22 5.25
C TYR A 66 -12.17 -2.81 3.84
N PHE A 67 -13.01 -2.20 3.02
CA PHE A 67 -13.21 -2.63 1.64
C PHE A 67 -12.34 -1.79 0.72
N LEU A 68 -11.43 -2.45 0.03
CA LEU A 68 -10.59 -1.84 -0.99
C LEU A 68 -11.20 -2.08 -2.36
N ASP A 69 -11.34 -1.01 -3.13
CA ASP A 69 -11.85 -1.09 -4.49
C ASP A 69 -11.07 -0.10 -5.32
N VAL A 70 -9.99 -0.57 -5.97
CA VAL A 70 -9.09 0.28 -6.73
C VAL A 70 -9.28 0.01 -8.21
N HIS A 71 -9.71 1.03 -8.92
CA HIS A 71 -9.93 0.95 -10.35
C HIS A 71 -8.59 0.94 -11.10
N PRO A 72 -8.48 0.27 -12.26
CA PRO A 72 -7.23 0.27 -13.03
C PRO A 72 -6.70 1.65 -13.35
N MET A 73 -7.59 2.61 -13.57
CA MET A 73 -7.16 3.99 -13.88
C MET A 73 -6.61 4.71 -12.66
N GLU A 74 -6.84 4.18 -11.47
CA GLU A 74 -6.36 4.78 -10.23
C GLU A 74 -5.03 4.20 -9.78
N TRP A 75 -4.49 3.24 -10.50
CA TRP A 75 -3.24 2.58 -10.13
C TRP A 75 -2.30 2.63 -11.32
N PRO A 76 -1.12 3.24 -11.19
CA PRO A 76 -0.20 3.30 -12.31
C PRO A 76 0.29 1.91 -12.70
N GLU A 77 0.69 1.76 -13.95
CA GLU A 77 1.31 0.54 -14.39
C GLU A 77 2.57 0.29 -13.58
N SER A 78 2.67 -0.87 -12.96
CA SER A 78 3.79 -1.18 -12.08
C SER A 78 3.77 -2.64 -11.70
N LEU A 79 4.94 -3.13 -11.30
CA LEU A 79 5.08 -4.47 -10.72
C LEU A 79 5.18 -4.32 -9.21
N ASN A 80 4.26 -4.96 -8.50
CA ASN A 80 4.21 -4.89 -7.04
C ASN A 80 4.57 -6.24 -6.45
N ILE A 81 5.51 -6.26 -5.52
CA ILE A 81 5.91 -7.46 -4.79
C ILE A 81 5.83 -7.12 -3.31
N THR A 82 4.98 -7.83 -2.57
CA THR A 82 4.76 -7.56 -1.16
C THR A 82 4.85 -8.84 -0.35
N TYR A 83 5.62 -8.77 0.74
CA TYR A 83 5.65 -9.83 1.74
C TYR A 83 4.80 -9.41 2.92
N PHE A 84 3.88 -10.28 3.34
CA PHE A 84 3.03 -10.04 4.50
C PHE A 84 3.53 -10.86 5.69
N GLU A 85 3.98 -10.16 6.73
CA GLU A 85 4.26 -10.79 8.01
C GLU A 85 2.95 -11.07 8.75
N SER A 86 1.99 -10.17 8.62
CA SER A 86 0.70 -10.28 9.26
C SER A 86 -0.35 -9.60 8.40
N VAL A 87 -1.46 -10.27 8.17
CA VAL A 87 -2.63 -9.72 7.48
C VAL A 87 -3.76 -10.75 7.59
N ALA A 88 -4.99 -10.27 7.52
CA ALA A 88 -6.15 -11.14 7.37
C ALA A 88 -7.15 -10.45 6.44
N GLY A 89 -7.58 -11.17 5.43
CA GLY A 89 -8.53 -10.63 4.47
C GLY A 89 -8.69 -11.53 3.27
N GLU A 90 -9.43 -11.05 2.27
CA GLU A 90 -9.63 -11.76 1.01
C GLU A 90 -9.55 -10.81 -0.16
N GLU A 91 -8.88 -11.26 -1.22
CA GLU A 91 -9.03 -10.64 -2.53
C GLU A 91 -10.25 -11.26 -3.20
N LEU A 92 -11.01 -10.47 -3.95
CA LEU A 92 -12.33 -10.89 -4.39
C LEU A 92 -12.40 -11.39 -5.83
N VAL A 93 -11.59 -10.86 -6.74
CA VAL A 93 -11.65 -11.25 -8.15
C VAL A 93 -10.23 -11.34 -8.71
N PRO A 94 -9.68 -12.52 -8.85
CA PRO A 94 -10.20 -13.81 -8.36
C PRO A 94 -10.07 -13.91 -6.85
N TYR A 95 -10.87 -14.77 -6.25
CA TYR A 95 -10.82 -14.96 -4.82
C TYR A 95 -9.48 -15.52 -4.37
N ARG A 96 -8.90 -14.94 -3.34
CA ARG A 96 -7.66 -15.43 -2.72
C ARG A 96 -7.59 -14.93 -1.29
N ARG A 97 -7.25 -15.83 -0.38
CA ARG A 97 -7.07 -15.43 1.02
C ARG A 97 -5.75 -14.69 1.18
N LEU A 98 -5.80 -13.60 1.93
CA LEU A 98 -4.61 -12.89 2.40
C LEU A 98 -4.28 -13.41 3.78
N GLN A 99 -3.03 -13.82 4.01
CA GLN A 99 -2.63 -14.42 5.27
C GLN A 99 -1.14 -14.20 5.51
N ALA A 100 -0.70 -14.49 6.75
CA ALA A 100 0.69 -14.31 7.12
C ALA A 100 1.62 -15.21 6.32
N ASP A 101 2.88 -14.79 6.22
CA ASP A 101 3.94 -15.49 5.50
C ASP A 101 3.60 -15.70 4.03
N PHE A 102 3.07 -14.66 3.41
CA PHE A 102 2.57 -14.71 2.06
C PHE A 102 3.25 -13.65 1.21
N VAL A 103 3.73 -14.05 0.03
CA VAL A 103 4.28 -13.11 -0.94
C VAL A 103 3.27 -12.94 -2.05
N LYS A 104 2.91 -11.70 -2.30
CA LYS A 104 1.95 -11.34 -3.35
C LYS A 104 2.66 -10.59 -4.45
N ILE A 105 2.42 -11.00 -5.69
CA ILE A 105 2.90 -10.30 -6.87
C ILE A 105 1.70 -9.80 -7.64
N PHE A 106 1.69 -8.52 -7.98
CA PHE A 106 0.54 -7.88 -8.59
C PHE A 106 1.00 -6.83 -9.60
N PHE A 107 0.33 -6.78 -10.76
CA PHE A 107 0.57 -5.77 -11.78
C PHE A 107 -0.53 -4.72 -11.70
N GLY A 108 -0.16 -3.49 -11.36
CA GLY A 108 -1.08 -2.37 -11.35
C GLY A 108 -1.43 -1.90 -12.75
N GLY A 109 -2.58 -1.24 -12.87
CA GLY A 109 -2.98 -0.63 -14.12
C GLY A 109 -3.70 -1.53 -15.10
N GLU A 110 -3.81 -2.82 -14.81
CA GLU A 110 -4.39 -3.78 -15.76
C GLU A 110 -5.83 -4.17 -15.43
N GLN A 111 -6.15 -4.26 -14.16
CA GLN A 111 -7.49 -4.67 -13.74
C GLN A 111 -7.81 -4.10 -12.38
N SER A 112 -9.08 -4.11 -12.04
CA SER A 112 -9.51 -3.65 -10.73
C SER A 112 -8.91 -4.52 -9.63
N TYR A 113 -8.55 -3.90 -8.52
CA TYR A 113 -8.12 -4.62 -7.33
C TYR A 113 -9.19 -4.44 -6.26
N ARG A 114 -9.77 -5.54 -5.82
CA ARG A 114 -10.83 -5.53 -4.81
C ARG A 114 -10.48 -6.50 -3.70
N ALA A 115 -10.60 -6.02 -2.46
CA ALA A 115 -10.24 -6.82 -1.30
C ALA A 115 -11.01 -6.36 -0.07
N ILE A 116 -11.20 -7.28 0.86
CA ILE A 116 -11.70 -6.95 2.19
C ILE A 116 -10.59 -7.25 3.18
N ILE A 117 -10.25 -6.25 3.99
CA ILE A 117 -9.25 -6.37 5.03
C ILE A 117 -9.99 -6.49 6.35
N HIS A 118 -9.73 -7.55 7.11
CA HIS A 118 -10.45 -7.81 8.35
C HIS A 118 -9.97 -6.91 9.47
N LYS A 119 -10.92 -6.49 10.29
CA LYS A 119 -10.67 -5.56 11.40
C LYS A 119 -9.80 -6.19 12.47
N ASN A 120 -9.10 -5.33 13.20
CA ASN A 120 -8.36 -5.68 14.42
C ASN A 120 -7.25 -6.71 14.24
N ILE A 121 -6.86 -7.00 13.01
CA ILE A 121 -5.72 -7.85 12.72
C ILE A 121 -4.62 -6.96 12.14
N PRO A 122 -3.44 -6.92 12.77
CA PRO A 122 -2.38 -6.07 12.27
C PRO A 122 -2.00 -6.41 10.83
N ILE A 123 -1.84 -5.37 10.04
CA ILE A 123 -1.25 -5.49 8.71
C ILE A 123 0.20 -5.08 8.86
N ARG A 124 1.10 -6.05 8.70
CA ARG A 124 2.53 -5.79 8.70
C ARG A 124 3.10 -6.34 7.42
N SER A 125 3.61 -5.46 6.60
CA SER A 125 4.12 -5.88 5.31
C SER A 125 5.24 -4.96 4.87
N ILE A 126 6.10 -5.49 4.00
CA ILE A 126 7.08 -4.70 3.28
C ILE A 126 6.92 -5.04 1.82
N GLY A 127 6.90 -4.01 0.98
CA GLY A 127 6.71 -4.20 -0.44
C GLY A 127 7.53 -3.26 -1.26
N ILE A 128 7.72 -3.63 -2.52
CA ILE A 128 8.35 -2.78 -3.49
C ILE A 128 7.44 -2.68 -4.70
N GLU A 129 7.31 -1.47 -5.21
CA GLU A 129 6.56 -1.20 -6.44
C GLU A 129 7.56 -0.66 -7.46
N ILE A 130 7.64 -1.32 -8.61
CA ILE A 130 8.63 -1.01 -9.63
C ILE A 130 7.89 -0.49 -10.86
N PHE A 131 8.29 0.69 -11.34
CA PHE A 131 7.65 1.32 -12.49
C PHE A 131 8.35 0.97 -13.79
N PRO A 132 7.64 1.07 -14.94
CA PRO A 132 8.22 0.67 -16.23
C PRO A 132 9.55 1.32 -16.56
N GLU A 133 9.75 2.56 -16.16
CA GLU A 133 11.00 3.27 -16.43
C GLU A 133 12.22 2.54 -15.86
N TYR A 134 12.00 1.72 -14.84
CA TYR A 134 13.10 0.99 -14.22
C TYR A 134 13.48 -0.26 -15.01
N TYR A 135 12.49 -0.97 -15.58
CA TYR A 135 12.77 -2.28 -16.16
C TYR A 135 12.65 -2.33 -17.69
N ILE A 136 12.21 -1.28 -18.34
CA ILE A 136 12.08 -1.27 -19.81
C ILE A 136 13.36 -0.80 -20.50
N LYS A 137 14.35 -0.39 -19.81
CA LYS A 137 15.57 0.15 -20.41
C LYS A 137 16.30 -0.83 -21.30
#